data_d2932a14fd5e0cddc1e8c0fdd74855d6
#
_entry.id   d2932a14fd5e0cddc1e8c0fdd74855d6
#
_cell.length_a   1.000
_cell.length_b   1.000
_cell.length_c   1.000
_cell.angle_alpha   90.00
_cell.angle_beta   90.00
_cell.angle_gamma   90.00
#
_symmetry.space_group_name_H-M   'P 1'
#
loop_
_entity.id
_entity.type
_entity.pdbx_description
1 polymer ?
#
loop_
_entity_poly.entity_id
_entity_poly.type
_entity_poly.pdbx_seq_one_letter_code
_entity_poly.pdbx_strand_id
1 'polypeptide(L)'
;MSGPFGSSQWMYASGAEAESQALRFNDGDSAYLSWTPSTAGTLTKCTFSAWVKRGNLSSSISDIKAIVGTNNGGSSFRDVLRFTDDNGTDVLSFQHRALSSYTLYTPAVFRDPSAWYHIVLAIDTTQATEADRVNIYVNGEAQTLSGTYPPQNNNTQFGRDCAQYIGARSIDGSTIVDFFDGYMSEVNFVDGTALDPTSFGETDANGQWVPITAPSVTYGTNGYYLTFENGIGDDESGNSNDFTATNLATTDLMLDSPTNNFSTMNPLASSSTLSEGNLRSQYSGSGNYKTAASTMSISS
;
A
#
# COMPACT_ATOMS: atom_id res chain seq x y z
N MET A 1 22.42 -34.91 -27.16
CA MET A 1 22.83 -33.52 -26.85
C MET A 1 21.55 -32.75 -26.57
N SER A 2 21.27 -32.50 -25.31
CA SER A 2 20.17 -31.64 -24.89
C SER A 2 20.55 -30.20 -25.17
N GLY A 3 19.72 -29.49 -25.93
CA GLY A 3 19.93 -28.08 -26.26
C GLY A 3 19.91 -27.18 -25.01
N PRO A 4 20.37 -25.94 -25.11
CA PRO A 4 20.55 -25.02 -23.99
C PRO A 4 19.26 -24.57 -23.29
N PHE A 5 18.10 -25.11 -23.69
CA PHE A 5 16.77 -24.74 -23.16
C PHE A 5 16.09 -25.86 -22.36
N GLY A 6 16.84 -26.86 -21.93
CA GLY A 6 16.30 -28.08 -21.37
C GLY A 6 16.32 -28.21 -19.85
N SER A 7 16.36 -27.15 -19.07
CA SER A 7 16.19 -27.28 -17.63
C SER A 7 15.29 -26.18 -17.09
N SER A 8 14.35 -26.58 -16.27
CA SER A 8 13.57 -25.72 -15.37
C SER A 8 14.43 -24.89 -14.41
N GLN A 9 15.75 -24.96 -14.53
CA GLN A 9 16.72 -24.20 -13.74
C GLN A 9 16.70 -22.69 -14.02
N TRP A 10 15.98 -22.25 -15.06
CA TRP A 10 15.79 -20.83 -15.32
C TRP A 10 14.61 -20.22 -14.54
N MET A 11 13.78 -21.05 -13.91
CA MET A 11 12.60 -20.57 -13.19
C MET A 11 12.74 -20.63 -11.66
N TYR A 12 13.68 -21.41 -11.15
CA TYR A 12 13.93 -21.49 -9.71
C TYR A 12 15.42 -21.74 -9.46
N ALA A 13 16.14 -20.75 -8.96
CA ALA A 13 17.42 -21.00 -8.32
C ALA A 13 17.13 -21.84 -7.06
N SER A 14 17.59 -23.08 -7.02
CA SER A 14 17.51 -23.91 -5.82
C SER A 14 18.42 -23.29 -4.75
N GLY A 15 17.83 -22.60 -3.79
CA GLY A 15 18.51 -21.82 -2.77
C GLY A 15 18.08 -20.34 -2.78
N ALA A 16 17.12 -19.95 -3.59
CA ALA A 16 16.45 -18.66 -3.43
C ALA A 16 15.75 -18.65 -2.06
N GLU A 17 16.06 -17.65 -1.28
CA GLU A 17 15.20 -17.26 -0.16
C GLU A 17 13.76 -17.19 -0.65
N ALA A 18 12.79 -17.47 0.21
CA ALA A 18 11.38 -17.41 -0.17
C ALA A 18 11.13 -16.07 -0.87
N GLU A 19 10.69 -16.13 -2.12
CA GLU A 19 10.42 -14.89 -2.87
C GLU A 19 9.29 -14.17 -2.14
N SER A 20 9.50 -12.92 -1.76
CA SER A 20 8.46 -12.13 -1.13
C SER A 20 7.20 -12.17 -1.99
N GLN A 21 6.06 -12.35 -1.38
CA GLN A 21 4.77 -12.40 -2.06
C GLN A 21 4.07 -11.04 -1.99
N ALA A 22 3.11 -10.86 -2.86
CA ALA A 22 2.22 -9.71 -2.81
C ALA A 22 0.77 -10.17 -2.78
N LEU A 23 -0.07 -9.36 -2.17
CA LEU A 23 -1.51 -9.50 -2.26
C LEU A 23 -2.06 -8.54 -3.30
N ARG A 24 -2.82 -9.08 -4.26
CA ARG A 24 -3.54 -8.31 -5.27
C ARG A 24 -4.89 -7.86 -4.72
N PHE A 25 -5.17 -6.58 -4.87
CA PHE A 25 -6.45 -5.94 -4.60
C PHE A 25 -7.13 -5.56 -5.91
N ASN A 26 -8.42 -5.79 -6.01
CA ASN A 26 -9.24 -5.38 -7.14
C ASN A 26 -10.39 -4.49 -6.61
N ASP A 27 -10.42 -3.24 -7.01
CA ASP A 27 -11.44 -2.27 -6.57
C ASP A 27 -12.85 -2.66 -7.02
N GLY A 28 -12.96 -3.31 -8.19
CA GLY A 28 -14.21 -3.81 -8.73
C GLY A 28 -14.88 -4.89 -7.88
N ASP A 29 -14.10 -5.63 -7.10
CA ASP A 29 -14.59 -6.67 -6.19
C ASP A 29 -14.79 -6.15 -4.77
N SER A 30 -14.42 -4.90 -4.50
CA SER A 30 -14.42 -4.32 -3.14
C SER A 30 -13.57 -5.13 -2.18
N ALA A 31 -12.34 -5.45 -2.60
CA ALA A 31 -11.40 -6.28 -1.86
C ALA A 31 -10.66 -5.49 -0.77
N TYR A 32 -10.57 -6.03 0.43
CA TYR A 32 -9.81 -5.42 1.54
C TYR A 32 -9.51 -6.40 2.67
N LEU A 33 -8.58 -6.02 3.54
CA LEU A 33 -8.33 -6.66 4.83
C LEU A 33 -8.84 -5.76 5.95
N SER A 34 -9.32 -6.37 7.04
CA SER A 34 -9.75 -5.62 8.23
C SER A 34 -9.39 -6.34 9.53
N TRP A 35 -9.05 -5.53 10.54
CA TRP A 35 -8.79 -5.99 11.89
C TRP A 35 -9.19 -4.90 12.89
N THR A 36 -9.56 -5.29 14.12
CA THR A 36 -9.92 -4.35 15.16
C THR A 36 -9.13 -4.68 16.43
N PRO A 37 -8.21 -3.79 16.88
CA PRO A 37 -7.53 -3.95 18.14
C PRO A 37 -8.50 -4.05 19.33
N SER A 38 -8.19 -4.89 20.31
CA SER A 38 -8.99 -5.03 21.52
C SER A 38 -8.81 -3.87 22.49
N THR A 39 -7.70 -3.16 22.39
CA THR A 39 -7.34 -1.99 23.22
C THR A 39 -6.56 -0.99 22.37
N ALA A 40 -6.69 0.30 22.70
CA ALA A 40 -5.89 1.32 22.03
C ALA A 40 -4.40 1.18 22.38
N GLY A 41 -3.54 1.34 21.38
CA GLY A 41 -2.09 1.44 21.53
C GLY A 41 -1.63 2.88 21.77
N THR A 42 -0.44 3.21 21.29
CA THR A 42 0.12 4.56 21.37
C THR A 42 -0.44 5.43 20.26
N LEU A 43 -1.27 6.40 20.61
CA LEU A 43 -2.02 7.17 19.61
C LEU A 43 -1.28 8.42 19.08
N THR A 44 -0.12 8.75 19.65
CA THR A 44 0.66 9.93 19.25
C THR A 44 1.85 9.61 18.37
N LYS A 45 2.23 8.32 18.29
CA LYS A 45 3.37 7.85 17.49
C LYS A 45 3.06 6.53 16.82
N CYS A 46 3.32 6.45 15.54
CA CYS A 46 3.25 5.19 14.79
C CYS A 46 4.01 5.30 13.46
N THR A 47 4.24 4.15 12.85
CA THR A 47 4.74 4.07 11.48
C THR A 47 3.94 3.05 10.69
N PHE A 48 3.51 3.42 9.51
CA PHE A 48 3.00 2.49 8.49
C PHE A 48 4.01 2.42 7.35
N SER A 49 4.33 1.23 6.90
CA SER A 49 5.23 0.98 5.77
C SER A 49 4.63 -0.10 4.88
N ALA A 50 4.65 0.11 3.57
CA ALA A 50 4.23 -0.89 2.60
C ALA A 50 4.90 -0.68 1.25
N TRP A 51 5.13 -1.77 0.53
CA TRP A 51 5.43 -1.73 -0.89
C TRP A 51 4.12 -1.80 -1.67
N VAL A 52 3.97 -0.90 -2.65
CA VAL A 52 2.71 -0.71 -3.36
C VAL A 52 2.99 -0.59 -4.86
N LYS A 53 2.29 -1.39 -5.67
CA LYS A 53 2.25 -1.27 -7.13
C LYS A 53 0.82 -0.96 -7.54
N ARG A 54 0.65 0.09 -8.34
CA ARG A 54 -0.68 0.60 -8.70
C ARG A 54 -1.25 -0.13 -9.92
N GLY A 55 -2.51 -0.47 -9.86
CA GLY A 55 -3.31 -0.88 -11.01
C GLY A 55 -3.91 0.34 -11.70
N ASN A 56 -5.03 0.82 -11.21
CA ASN A 56 -5.69 2.01 -11.72
C ASN A 56 -5.13 3.29 -11.09
N LEU A 57 -5.10 4.37 -11.86
CA LEU A 57 -4.72 5.69 -11.38
C LEU A 57 -5.99 6.48 -11.01
N SER A 58 -5.86 7.39 -10.03
CA SER A 58 -6.94 8.29 -9.66
C SER A 58 -7.23 9.26 -10.81
N SER A 59 -8.49 9.34 -11.21
CA SER A 59 -8.95 10.12 -12.38
C SER A 59 -9.71 11.39 -12.00
N SER A 60 -10.07 11.54 -10.72
CA SER A 60 -10.76 12.69 -10.17
C SER A 60 -10.59 12.76 -8.65
N ILE A 61 -10.89 13.90 -8.04
CA ILE A 61 -10.81 14.10 -6.58
C ILE A 61 -11.70 13.13 -5.77
N SER A 62 -12.70 12.55 -6.39
CA SER A 62 -13.56 11.53 -5.79
C SER A 62 -13.11 10.11 -6.05
N ASP A 63 -12.14 9.91 -6.94
CA ASP A 63 -11.55 8.60 -7.24
C ASP A 63 -10.34 8.36 -6.33
N ILE A 64 -10.62 7.93 -5.12
CA ILE A 64 -9.65 7.70 -4.06
C ILE A 64 -9.27 6.22 -4.05
N LYS A 65 -7.98 5.93 -3.92
CA LYS A 65 -7.41 4.58 -3.74
C LYS A 65 -6.74 4.52 -2.37
N ALA A 66 -7.44 4.00 -1.38
CA ALA A 66 -6.94 3.93 -0.01
C ALA A 66 -5.94 2.79 0.14
N ILE A 67 -4.74 3.08 0.62
CA ILE A 67 -3.70 2.10 0.96
C ILE A 67 -4.01 1.51 2.33
N VAL A 68 -4.16 2.37 3.32
CA VAL A 68 -4.54 2.02 4.69
C VAL A 68 -5.52 3.05 5.22
N GLY A 69 -6.54 2.61 5.93
CA GLY A 69 -7.55 3.47 6.51
C GLY A 69 -8.08 2.98 7.83
N THR A 70 -8.64 3.89 8.62
CA THR A 70 -9.26 3.59 9.91
C THR A 70 -10.57 4.33 10.05
N ASN A 71 -11.44 3.87 10.95
CA ASN A 71 -12.61 4.64 11.36
C ASN A 71 -13.03 4.29 12.79
N ASN A 72 -13.11 5.30 13.65
CA ASN A 72 -13.55 5.17 15.04
C ASN A 72 -15.02 5.59 15.22
N GLY A 73 -15.90 5.02 14.38
CA GLY A 73 -17.34 5.29 14.44
C GLY A 73 -17.72 6.73 14.05
N GLY A 74 -18.42 6.86 12.94
CA GLY A 74 -18.88 8.14 12.41
C GLY A 74 -17.90 8.86 11.47
N SER A 75 -18.35 9.96 10.88
CA SER A 75 -17.63 10.66 9.81
C SER A 75 -16.49 11.56 10.28
N SER A 76 -16.28 11.70 11.58
CA SER A 76 -15.39 12.70 12.17
C SER A 76 -14.07 12.16 12.72
N PHE A 77 -13.89 10.85 12.79
CA PHE A 77 -12.72 10.21 13.38
C PHE A 77 -12.19 9.11 12.48
N ARG A 78 -11.21 9.45 11.65
CA ARG A 78 -10.56 8.51 10.74
C ARG A 78 -9.19 9.01 10.30
N ASP A 79 -8.34 8.08 9.95
CA ASP A 79 -7.08 8.34 9.26
C ASP A 79 -7.07 7.56 7.95
N VAL A 80 -6.45 8.10 6.92
CA VAL A 80 -6.26 7.40 5.65
C VAL A 80 -5.01 7.89 4.94
N LEU A 81 -4.18 6.93 4.51
CA LEU A 81 -3.12 7.13 3.53
C LEU A 81 -3.64 6.63 2.18
N ARG A 82 -3.56 7.44 1.14
CA ARG A 82 -4.27 7.20 -0.10
C ARG A 82 -3.62 7.87 -1.30
N PHE A 83 -3.84 7.32 -2.48
CA PHE A 83 -3.73 8.08 -3.72
C PHE A 83 -5.05 8.80 -3.98
N THR A 84 -4.97 10.03 -4.46
CA THR A 84 -6.12 10.87 -4.79
C THR A 84 -5.74 11.89 -5.84
N ASP A 85 -6.70 12.36 -6.60
CA ASP A 85 -6.50 13.51 -7.46
C ASP A 85 -6.62 14.81 -6.65
N ASP A 86 -5.59 15.65 -6.69
CA ASP A 86 -5.63 17.01 -6.17
C ASP A 86 -5.53 18.01 -7.33
N ASN A 87 -6.68 18.60 -7.71
CA ASN A 87 -6.78 19.57 -8.79
C ASN A 87 -6.24 19.08 -10.14
N GLY A 88 -6.51 17.82 -10.51
CA GLY A 88 -6.04 17.19 -11.75
C GLY A 88 -4.65 16.57 -11.63
N THR A 89 -4.13 16.46 -10.41
CA THR A 89 -2.82 15.86 -10.10
C THR A 89 -3.00 14.67 -9.17
N ASP A 90 -2.66 13.47 -9.67
CA ASP A 90 -2.74 12.22 -8.92
C ASP A 90 -1.56 12.12 -7.94
N VAL A 91 -1.80 12.38 -6.67
CA VAL A 91 -0.82 12.52 -5.60
C VAL A 91 -1.04 11.50 -4.47
N LEU A 92 0.00 11.28 -3.68
CA LEU A 92 -0.13 10.57 -2.40
C LEU A 92 -0.55 11.58 -1.32
N SER A 93 -1.54 11.23 -0.50
CA SER A 93 -2.01 12.10 0.57
C SER A 93 -2.27 11.32 1.86
N PHE A 94 -2.04 12.00 2.98
CA PHE A 94 -2.46 11.55 4.30
C PHE A 94 -3.54 12.49 4.83
N GLN A 95 -4.69 11.94 5.20
CA GLN A 95 -5.75 12.68 5.88
C GLN A 95 -5.91 12.14 7.30
N HIS A 96 -5.72 13.02 8.27
CA HIS A 96 -6.10 12.81 9.66
C HIS A 96 -7.38 13.59 9.96
N ARG A 97 -8.37 12.95 10.55
CA ARG A 97 -9.61 13.59 10.96
C ARG A 97 -9.96 13.24 12.40
N ALA A 98 -10.02 14.29 13.23
CA ALA A 98 -10.40 14.23 14.63
C ALA A 98 -11.20 15.51 14.94
N LEU A 99 -12.51 15.52 14.61
CA LEU A 99 -13.40 16.68 14.59
C LEU A 99 -13.04 17.71 13.51
N SER A 100 -11.78 18.09 13.40
CA SER A 100 -11.21 18.86 12.29
C SER A 100 -10.51 17.95 11.29
N SER A 101 -10.36 18.41 10.04
CA SER A 101 -9.66 17.67 8.99
C SER A 101 -8.29 18.30 8.74
N TYR A 102 -7.26 17.48 8.81
CA TYR A 102 -5.88 17.82 8.51
C TYR A 102 -5.47 16.95 7.33
N THR A 103 -5.06 17.57 6.24
CA THR A 103 -4.68 16.82 5.04
C THR A 103 -3.35 17.32 4.53
N LEU A 104 -2.47 16.39 4.25
CA LEU A 104 -1.14 16.61 3.71
C LEU A 104 -1.02 15.90 2.36
N TYR A 105 -0.36 16.54 1.41
CA TYR A 105 -0.19 16.06 0.04
C TYR A 105 1.29 16.07 -0.33
N THR A 106 1.72 15.08 -1.10
CA THR A 106 3.02 15.12 -1.77
C THR A 106 2.92 15.98 -3.03
N PRO A 107 3.96 16.74 -3.42
CA PRO A 107 3.99 17.43 -4.71
C PRO A 107 4.29 16.48 -5.86
N ALA A 108 4.88 15.33 -5.56
CA ALA A 108 5.24 14.31 -6.54
C ALA A 108 4.03 13.48 -6.93
N VAL A 109 4.00 13.05 -8.20
CA VAL A 109 3.00 12.15 -8.77
C VAL A 109 3.61 10.76 -8.96
N PHE A 110 2.83 9.72 -8.64
CA PHE A 110 3.27 8.33 -8.69
C PHE A 110 2.42 7.57 -9.70
N ARG A 111 2.67 7.81 -10.99
CA ARG A 111 1.81 7.37 -12.11
C ARG A 111 2.41 6.26 -12.96
N ASP A 112 3.50 5.66 -12.53
CA ASP A 112 4.07 4.50 -13.21
C ASP A 112 3.45 3.20 -12.68
N PRO A 113 2.55 2.55 -13.45
CA PRO A 113 1.92 1.30 -13.04
C PRO A 113 2.86 0.09 -13.14
N SER A 114 4.08 0.27 -13.66
CA SER A 114 5.12 -0.77 -13.69
C SER A 114 5.98 -0.76 -12.43
N ALA A 115 5.98 0.34 -11.68
CA ALA A 115 6.87 0.53 -10.55
C ALA A 115 6.25 0.04 -9.24
N TRP A 116 7.06 -0.59 -8.42
CA TRP A 116 6.82 -0.72 -6.99
C TRP A 116 7.30 0.53 -6.27
N TYR A 117 6.47 1.06 -5.39
CA TYR A 117 6.77 2.19 -4.52
C TYR A 117 6.82 1.74 -3.08
N HIS A 118 7.94 1.94 -2.41
CA HIS A 118 8.01 1.80 -0.96
C HIS A 118 7.47 3.08 -0.32
N ILE A 119 6.37 2.99 0.40
CA ILE A 119 5.70 4.13 1.03
C ILE A 119 5.82 3.96 2.54
N VAL A 120 6.39 4.96 3.23
CA VAL A 120 6.45 5.01 4.68
C VAL A 120 5.76 6.27 5.16
N LEU A 121 4.81 6.13 6.07
CA LEU A 121 4.14 7.19 6.81
C LEU A 121 4.58 7.11 8.28
N ALA A 122 5.42 8.05 8.72
CA ALA A 122 5.86 8.16 10.10
C ALA A 122 5.16 9.33 10.80
N ILE A 123 4.52 9.06 11.92
CA ILE A 123 3.74 10.04 12.69
C ILE A 123 4.34 10.14 14.10
N ASP A 124 4.67 11.36 14.53
CA ASP A 124 5.00 11.72 15.89
C ASP A 124 4.37 13.09 16.22
N THR A 125 3.14 13.09 16.65
CA THR A 125 2.43 14.35 16.96
C THR A 125 2.96 15.05 18.18
N THR A 126 3.87 14.44 18.97
CA THR A 126 4.48 15.11 20.15
C THR A 126 5.51 16.16 19.78
N GLN A 127 5.95 16.22 18.52
CA GLN A 127 6.93 17.16 18.02
C GLN A 127 6.43 18.61 18.14
N ALA A 128 7.32 19.50 18.59
CA ALA A 128 7.01 20.93 18.72
C ALA A 128 6.85 21.58 17.33
N THR A 129 7.75 21.26 16.40
CA THR A 129 7.68 21.74 15.01
C THR A 129 6.58 20.97 14.28
N GLU A 130 5.67 21.67 13.63
CA GLU A 130 4.54 21.02 12.95
C GLU A 130 4.97 20.12 11.79
N ALA A 131 6.02 20.53 11.04
CA ALA A 131 6.53 19.77 9.91
C ALA A 131 7.19 18.44 10.33
N ASP A 132 7.57 18.29 11.61
CA ASP A 132 8.18 17.06 12.12
C ASP A 132 7.12 16.04 12.63
N ARG A 133 5.83 16.43 12.66
CA ARG A 133 4.77 15.57 13.21
C ARG A 133 4.31 14.47 12.27
N VAL A 134 4.43 14.71 10.96
CA VAL A 134 4.04 13.74 9.93
C VAL A 134 5.07 13.79 8.83
N ASN A 135 5.67 12.66 8.53
CA ASN A 135 6.62 12.49 7.43
C ASN A 135 6.13 11.38 6.50
N ILE A 136 6.20 11.61 5.20
CA ILE A 136 5.97 10.61 4.17
C ILE A 136 7.29 10.44 3.41
N TYR A 137 7.67 9.18 3.24
CA TYR A 137 8.82 8.81 2.41
C TYR A 137 8.36 7.93 1.27
N VAL A 138 9.00 8.07 0.12
CA VAL A 138 8.81 7.19 -1.03
C VAL A 138 10.16 6.72 -1.52
N ASN A 139 10.35 5.40 -1.60
CA ASN A 139 11.61 4.75 -1.99
C ASN A 139 12.83 5.28 -1.21
N GLY A 140 12.67 5.43 0.10
CA GLY A 140 13.72 5.92 0.99
C GLY A 140 13.83 7.45 1.09
N GLU A 141 13.21 8.22 0.19
CA GLU A 141 13.36 9.67 0.08
C GLU A 141 12.20 10.42 0.76
N ALA A 142 12.54 11.39 1.61
CA ALA A 142 11.55 12.23 2.30
C ALA A 142 10.81 13.13 1.30
N GLN A 143 9.48 13.17 1.42
CA GLN A 143 8.64 14.04 0.59
C GLN A 143 8.38 15.36 1.28
N THR A 144 8.53 16.47 0.54
CA THR A 144 8.09 17.78 1.03
C THR A 144 6.57 17.81 1.01
N LEU A 145 5.94 17.97 2.17
CA LEU A 145 4.48 17.94 2.26
C LEU A 145 3.88 19.34 2.20
N SER A 146 2.73 19.46 1.56
CA SER A 146 1.89 20.66 1.55
C SER A 146 0.55 20.36 2.22
N GLY A 147 -0.06 21.37 2.84
CA GLY A 147 -1.35 21.23 3.49
C GLY A 147 -1.36 21.64 4.96
N THR A 148 -2.21 21.01 5.76
CA THR A 148 -2.38 21.35 7.18
C THR A 148 -1.97 20.17 8.06
N TYR A 149 -1.00 20.42 8.93
CA TYR A 149 -0.51 19.43 9.89
C TYR A 149 -1.45 19.28 11.11
N PRO A 150 -1.53 18.09 11.72
CA PRO A 150 -2.27 17.92 12.97
C PRO A 150 -1.63 18.74 14.11
N PRO A 151 -2.44 19.18 15.11
CA PRO A 151 -1.90 19.86 16.29
C PRO A 151 -0.93 18.99 17.08
N GLN A 152 -0.09 19.62 17.89
CA GLN A 152 0.79 18.91 18.81
C GLN A 152 -0.03 18.06 19.78
N ASN A 153 0.46 16.84 20.04
CA ASN A 153 -0.18 15.83 20.91
C ASN A 153 -1.59 15.39 20.44
N ASN A 154 -1.93 15.59 19.18
CA ASN A 154 -3.19 15.07 18.63
C ASN A 154 -3.10 13.55 18.47
N ASN A 155 -4.14 12.85 18.90
CA ASN A 155 -4.22 11.39 18.78
C ASN A 155 -4.61 10.99 17.37
N THR A 156 -3.87 10.08 16.77
CA THR A 156 -4.23 9.40 15.52
C THR A 156 -5.35 8.39 15.74
N GLN A 157 -5.92 7.90 14.66
CA GLN A 157 -6.84 6.78 14.68
C GLN A 157 -6.13 5.45 14.35
N PHE A 158 -4.91 5.51 13.83
CA PHE A 158 -4.06 4.31 13.67
C PHE A 158 -3.68 3.73 15.04
N GLY A 159 -3.74 2.40 15.16
CA GLY A 159 -3.49 1.70 16.42
C GLY A 159 -4.55 1.90 17.51
N ARG A 160 -5.65 2.60 17.22
CA ARG A 160 -6.80 2.74 18.14
C ARG A 160 -7.64 1.45 18.17
N ASP A 161 -8.42 1.28 19.23
CA ASP A 161 -9.43 0.22 19.40
C ASP A 161 -10.64 0.41 18.46
N CYS A 162 -10.36 0.57 17.18
CA CYS A 162 -11.34 0.72 16.11
C CYS A 162 -10.88 -0.04 14.86
N ALA A 163 -11.79 -0.22 13.91
CA ALA A 163 -11.48 -0.97 12.69
C ALA A 163 -10.36 -0.30 11.88
N GLN A 164 -9.35 -1.11 11.57
CA GLN A 164 -8.21 -0.82 10.70
C GLN A 164 -8.42 -1.56 9.38
N TYR A 165 -8.13 -0.93 8.25
CA TYR A 165 -8.35 -1.49 6.92
C TYR A 165 -7.08 -1.37 6.08
N ILE A 166 -6.73 -2.43 5.34
CA ILE A 166 -5.72 -2.41 4.28
C ILE A 166 -6.45 -2.53 2.95
N GLY A 167 -6.15 -1.66 2.00
CA GLY A 167 -6.80 -1.62 0.69
C GLY A 167 -8.18 -0.96 0.66
N ALA A 168 -8.62 -0.33 1.75
CA ALA A 168 -9.87 0.41 1.81
C ALA A 168 -9.91 1.41 2.98
N ARG A 169 -10.97 2.19 3.08
CA ARG A 169 -11.32 2.96 4.28
C ARG A 169 -12.82 2.89 4.58
N SER A 170 -13.20 3.21 5.80
CA SER A 170 -14.59 3.47 6.14
C SER A 170 -14.88 4.97 6.26
N ILE A 171 -16.08 5.40 5.88
CA ILE A 171 -16.50 6.80 6.00
C ILE A 171 -17.30 7.09 7.27
N ASP A 172 -17.94 6.07 7.86
CA ASP A 172 -18.87 6.22 8.99
C ASP A 172 -18.78 5.09 10.03
N GLY A 173 -17.84 4.16 9.86
CA GLY A 173 -17.66 2.97 10.71
C GLY A 173 -18.37 1.72 10.18
N SER A 174 -19.23 1.84 9.18
CA SER A 174 -19.98 0.74 8.58
C SER A 174 -19.87 0.67 7.06
N THR A 175 -19.79 1.83 6.40
CA THR A 175 -19.71 1.94 4.94
C THR A 175 -18.25 1.94 4.51
N ILE A 176 -17.81 0.86 3.85
CA ILE A 176 -16.45 0.71 3.33
C ILE A 176 -16.43 1.21 1.88
N VAL A 177 -15.43 2.02 1.56
CA VAL A 177 -15.28 2.72 0.26
C VAL A 177 -13.80 2.88 -0.10
N ASP A 178 -13.56 3.45 -1.30
CA ASP A 178 -12.26 3.88 -1.78
C ASP A 178 -11.25 2.72 -1.87
N PHE A 179 -11.73 1.61 -2.41
CA PHE A 179 -10.96 0.39 -2.56
C PHE A 179 -9.71 0.62 -3.40
N PHE A 180 -8.62 0.01 -2.96
CA PHE A 180 -7.35 0.02 -3.68
C PHE A 180 -7.43 -0.92 -4.90
N ASP A 181 -6.71 -0.56 -5.95
CA ASP A 181 -6.50 -1.40 -7.12
C ASP A 181 -5.00 -1.53 -7.37
N GLY A 182 -4.48 -2.75 -7.35
CA GLY A 182 -3.05 -3.02 -7.50
C GLY A 182 -2.55 -4.09 -6.53
N TYR A 183 -1.30 -3.98 -6.13
CA TYR A 183 -0.61 -4.97 -5.33
C TYR A 183 0.03 -4.32 -4.10
N MET A 184 0.07 -5.06 -2.99
CA MET A 184 0.82 -4.67 -1.79
C MET A 184 1.69 -5.83 -1.32
N SER A 185 2.86 -5.51 -0.80
CA SER A 185 3.83 -6.45 -0.23
C SER A 185 4.50 -5.81 0.98
N GLU A 186 5.00 -6.62 1.92
CA GLU A 186 5.76 -6.16 3.08
C GLU A 186 5.02 -5.05 3.85
N VAL A 187 3.77 -5.32 4.25
CA VAL A 187 2.93 -4.33 4.93
C VAL A 187 3.21 -4.35 6.42
N ASN A 188 3.75 -3.26 6.95
CA ASN A 188 4.14 -3.11 8.34
C ASN A 188 3.38 -1.99 9.03
N PHE A 189 3.00 -2.20 10.27
CA PHE A 189 2.57 -1.13 11.16
C PHE A 189 3.30 -1.26 12.51
N VAL A 190 3.94 -0.19 12.93
CA VAL A 190 4.66 -0.12 14.21
C VAL A 190 3.90 0.83 15.13
N ASP A 191 3.41 0.29 16.24
CA ASP A 191 2.72 1.04 17.29
C ASP A 191 3.74 1.63 18.27
N GLY A 192 3.68 2.93 18.49
CA GLY A 192 4.46 3.65 19.51
C GLY A 192 5.76 4.28 19.05
N THR A 193 6.17 4.07 17.80
CA THR A 193 7.43 4.63 17.29
C THR A 193 7.25 5.20 15.88
N ALA A 194 7.80 6.39 15.65
CA ALA A 194 7.98 6.97 14.32
C ALA A 194 9.38 6.57 13.81
N LEU A 195 9.43 5.70 12.81
CA LEU A 195 10.64 5.16 12.22
C LEU A 195 10.87 5.77 10.83
N ASP A 196 12.13 5.81 10.43
CA ASP A 196 12.51 6.19 9.07
C ASP A 196 12.45 4.99 8.10
N PRO A 197 12.53 5.21 6.78
CA PRO A 197 12.36 4.16 5.78
C PRO A 197 13.47 3.09 5.81
N THR A 198 14.65 3.36 6.39
CA THR A 198 15.75 2.39 6.47
C THR A 198 15.47 1.26 7.45
N SER A 199 14.39 1.38 8.25
CA SER A 199 13.89 0.29 9.08
C SER A 199 13.21 -0.82 8.27
N PHE A 200 12.78 -0.55 7.03
CA PHE A 200 11.95 -1.43 6.20
C PHE A 200 12.49 -1.62 4.77
N GLY A 201 13.46 -0.83 4.38
CA GLY A 201 14.11 -0.90 3.08
C GLY A 201 15.58 -0.52 3.14
N GLU A 202 16.33 -1.00 2.19
CA GLU A 202 17.77 -0.74 2.05
C GLU A 202 18.16 -0.55 0.59
N THR A 203 19.36 0.00 0.37
CA THR A 203 19.93 0.07 -0.97
C THR A 203 20.79 -1.16 -1.20
N ASP A 204 20.47 -1.95 -2.22
CA ASP A 204 21.20 -3.14 -2.60
C ASP A 204 22.59 -2.81 -3.24
N ALA A 205 23.37 -3.85 -3.55
CA ALA A 205 24.67 -3.71 -4.18
C ALA A 205 24.63 -3.06 -5.59
N ASN A 206 23.46 -3.02 -6.23
CA ASN A 206 23.24 -2.40 -7.54
C ASN A 206 22.77 -0.94 -7.44
N GLY A 207 22.58 -0.45 -6.20
CA GLY A 207 22.06 0.90 -5.94
C GLY A 207 20.54 0.99 -6.04
N GLN A 208 19.82 -0.13 -5.99
CA GLN A 208 18.36 -0.19 -6.01
C GLN A 208 17.82 -0.20 -4.58
N TRP A 209 16.73 0.52 -4.34
CA TRP A 209 15.98 0.47 -3.09
C TRP A 209 15.12 -0.80 -3.07
N VAL A 210 15.36 -1.67 -2.10
CA VAL A 210 14.73 -3.00 -1.96
C VAL A 210 14.16 -3.19 -0.56
N PRO A 211 13.18 -4.10 -0.37
CA PRO A 211 12.65 -4.39 0.96
C PRO A 211 13.68 -5.11 1.84
N ILE A 212 13.64 -4.79 3.14
CA ILE A 212 14.22 -5.63 4.19
C ILE A 212 13.15 -6.65 4.55
N THR A 213 13.39 -7.91 4.22
CA THR A 213 12.56 -9.01 4.70
C THR A 213 12.85 -9.27 6.18
N ALA A 214 11.82 -9.47 7.01
CA ALA A 214 11.92 -9.60 8.46
C ALA A 214 12.61 -8.37 9.13
N PRO A 215 11.98 -7.18 9.08
CA PRO A 215 12.53 -5.96 9.69
C PRO A 215 12.78 -6.14 11.20
N SER A 216 13.95 -5.69 11.67
CA SER A 216 14.30 -5.75 13.10
C SER A 216 13.72 -4.55 13.86
N VAL A 217 12.41 -4.55 14.06
CA VAL A 217 11.68 -3.48 14.75
C VAL A 217 10.86 -4.03 15.92
N THR A 218 10.54 -3.19 16.89
CA THR A 218 9.59 -3.53 17.96
C THR A 218 8.20 -3.05 17.54
N TYR A 219 7.32 -3.98 17.19
CA TYR A 219 6.01 -3.66 16.61
C TYR A 219 5.05 -2.98 17.58
N GLY A 220 5.27 -3.10 18.91
CA GLY A 220 4.32 -2.58 19.92
C GLY A 220 3.06 -3.45 20.00
N THR A 221 2.05 -3.00 20.77
CA THR A 221 0.87 -3.83 21.07
C THR A 221 -0.02 -4.05 19.87
N ASN A 222 -0.25 -3.00 19.09
CA ASN A 222 -1.15 -3.03 17.93
C ASN A 222 -0.40 -3.02 16.60
N GLY A 223 0.92 -3.29 16.63
CA GLY A 223 1.72 -3.45 15.42
C GLY A 223 1.49 -4.79 14.74
N TYR A 224 1.70 -4.83 13.44
CA TYR A 224 1.58 -6.02 12.59
C TYR A 224 2.58 -6.01 11.44
N TYR A 225 2.82 -7.19 10.87
CA TYR A 225 3.63 -7.39 9.68
C TYR A 225 2.99 -8.45 8.79
N LEU A 226 2.54 -8.05 7.61
CA LEU A 226 1.88 -8.92 6.65
C LEU A 226 2.82 -9.14 5.45
N THR A 227 3.38 -10.35 5.37
CA THR A 227 4.24 -10.79 4.26
C THR A 227 3.44 -11.39 3.12
N PHE A 228 2.22 -11.91 3.42
CA PHE A 228 1.37 -12.70 2.55
C PHE A 228 1.94 -14.08 2.16
N GLU A 229 3.03 -14.53 2.78
CA GLU A 229 3.64 -15.83 2.51
C GLU A 229 2.88 -16.99 3.16
N ASN A 230 2.43 -16.82 4.39
CA ASN A 230 1.77 -17.85 5.17
C ASN A 230 0.24 -17.80 5.09
N GLY A 231 -0.32 -16.67 4.64
CA GLY A 231 -1.75 -16.46 4.47
C GLY A 231 -2.09 -15.02 4.09
N ILE A 232 -3.33 -14.79 3.71
CA ILE A 232 -3.76 -13.48 3.19
C ILE A 232 -3.72 -12.39 4.27
N GLY A 233 -3.94 -12.75 5.54
CA GLY A 233 -4.05 -11.79 6.64
C GLY A 233 -3.24 -12.14 7.86
N ASP A 234 -2.33 -13.12 7.77
CA ASP A 234 -1.56 -13.63 8.89
C ASP A 234 -0.50 -12.60 9.32
N ASP A 235 -0.44 -12.29 10.61
CA ASP A 235 0.51 -11.34 11.21
C ASP A 235 1.80 -12.04 11.65
N GLU A 236 2.90 -11.71 11.00
CA GLU A 236 4.24 -12.25 11.27
C GLU A 236 5.03 -11.42 12.29
N SER A 237 4.46 -10.36 12.87
CA SER A 237 5.14 -9.53 13.88
C SER A 237 5.35 -10.22 15.22
N GLY A 238 4.67 -11.35 15.44
CA GLY A 238 4.62 -12.07 16.71
C GLY A 238 3.51 -11.60 17.66
N ASN A 239 2.71 -10.61 17.29
CA ASN A 239 1.58 -10.13 18.10
C ASN A 239 0.29 -10.92 17.87
N SER A 240 0.18 -11.66 16.75
CA SER A 240 -1.05 -12.35 16.32
C SER A 240 -2.21 -11.39 16.07
N ASN A 241 -1.91 -10.24 15.48
CA ASN A 241 -2.89 -9.23 15.06
C ASN A 241 -3.41 -9.54 13.64
N ASP A 242 -3.94 -10.74 13.46
CA ASP A 242 -4.38 -11.27 12.17
C ASP A 242 -5.55 -10.49 11.58
N PHE A 243 -5.51 -10.28 10.27
CA PHE A 243 -6.53 -9.60 9.50
C PHE A 243 -7.53 -10.57 8.87
N THR A 244 -8.78 -10.18 8.85
CA THR A 244 -9.84 -10.88 8.12
C THR A 244 -9.91 -10.37 6.69
N ALA A 245 -9.84 -11.29 5.73
CA ALA A 245 -9.98 -11.00 4.31
C ALA A 245 -11.46 -10.85 3.90
N THR A 246 -11.75 -9.84 3.10
CA THR A 246 -13.05 -9.65 2.45
C THR A 246 -12.84 -9.57 0.95
N ASN A 247 -13.53 -10.43 0.19
CA ASN A 247 -13.44 -10.55 -1.25
C ASN A 247 -12.00 -10.78 -1.77
N LEU A 248 -11.18 -11.45 -0.98
CA LEU A 248 -9.83 -11.89 -1.29
C LEU A 248 -9.75 -13.40 -1.14
N ALA A 249 -9.04 -14.07 -2.03
CA ALA A 249 -8.83 -15.51 -2.05
C ALA A 249 -7.35 -15.84 -2.28
N THR A 250 -6.97 -17.09 -2.10
CA THR A 250 -5.57 -17.54 -2.35
C THR A 250 -5.10 -17.32 -3.78
N THR A 251 -6.01 -17.14 -4.73
CA THR A 251 -5.71 -16.74 -6.11
C THR A 251 -5.26 -15.29 -6.26
N ASP A 252 -5.39 -14.49 -5.20
CA ASP A 252 -4.92 -13.10 -5.15
C ASP A 252 -3.51 -12.99 -4.56
N LEU A 253 -2.95 -14.08 -4.06
CA LEU A 253 -1.53 -14.17 -3.70
C LEU A 253 -0.70 -14.26 -4.98
N MET A 254 0.23 -13.32 -5.15
CA MET A 254 0.97 -13.13 -6.39
C MET A 254 2.47 -13.18 -6.13
N LEU A 255 3.22 -13.70 -7.10
CA LEU A 255 4.69 -13.66 -7.12
C LEU A 255 5.25 -12.32 -7.63
N ASP A 256 4.39 -11.43 -8.10
CA ASP A 256 4.79 -10.05 -8.46
C ASP A 256 5.09 -9.29 -7.18
N SER A 257 6.36 -9.06 -6.91
CA SER A 257 6.88 -8.45 -5.68
C SER A 257 7.93 -7.38 -6.00
N PRO A 258 8.35 -6.56 -5.06
CA PRO A 258 9.37 -5.53 -5.30
C PRO A 258 10.68 -6.07 -5.85
N THR A 259 11.06 -7.29 -5.47
CA THR A 259 12.29 -7.96 -5.92
C THR A 259 12.08 -8.84 -7.17
N ASN A 260 10.83 -9.11 -7.53
CA ASN A 260 10.45 -9.96 -8.67
C ASN A 260 9.29 -9.33 -9.45
N ASN A 261 9.54 -8.17 -10.04
CA ASN A 261 8.52 -7.33 -10.67
C ASN A 261 8.08 -7.84 -12.05
N PHE A 262 6.81 -8.19 -12.17
CA PHE A 262 6.21 -8.69 -13.41
C PHE A 262 5.56 -7.59 -14.24
N SER A 263 5.53 -7.82 -15.55
CA SER A 263 4.79 -6.97 -16.48
C SER A 263 3.29 -7.16 -16.34
N THR A 264 2.56 -6.04 -16.30
CA THR A 264 1.10 -5.98 -16.35
C THR A 264 0.64 -5.21 -17.59
N MET A 265 -0.67 -5.12 -17.85
CA MET A 265 -1.19 -4.23 -18.86
C MET A 265 -1.16 -2.77 -18.37
N ASN A 266 -0.79 -1.86 -19.28
CA ASN A 266 -0.61 -0.45 -18.95
C ASN A 266 -1.94 0.30 -19.07
N PRO A 267 -2.53 0.80 -17.97
CA PRO A 267 -3.79 1.53 -18.00
C PRO A 267 -3.69 2.87 -18.77
N LEU A 268 -2.50 3.45 -18.83
CA LEU A 268 -2.25 4.70 -19.58
C LEU A 268 -2.20 4.48 -21.09
N ALA A 269 -1.99 3.24 -21.55
CA ALA A 269 -1.87 2.87 -22.97
C ALA A 269 -2.91 1.82 -23.38
N SER A 270 -3.97 1.65 -22.61
CA SER A 270 -5.07 0.74 -22.91
C SER A 270 -6.31 1.51 -23.36
N SER A 271 -6.97 0.99 -24.37
CA SER A 271 -8.30 1.45 -24.80
C SER A 271 -9.43 0.52 -24.36
N SER A 272 -9.12 -0.55 -23.67
CA SER A 272 -10.05 -1.49 -23.02
C SER A 272 -10.10 -1.27 -21.51
N THR A 273 -11.15 -1.76 -20.87
CA THR A 273 -11.24 -1.77 -19.41
C THR A 273 -10.28 -2.82 -18.86
N LEU A 274 -9.41 -2.41 -17.95
CA LEU A 274 -8.51 -3.30 -17.23
C LEU A 274 -9.09 -3.62 -15.86
N SER A 275 -8.82 -4.81 -15.36
CA SER A 275 -9.21 -5.28 -14.03
C SER A 275 -8.24 -6.36 -13.56
N GLU A 276 -8.45 -6.90 -12.37
CA GLU A 276 -7.60 -7.94 -11.78
C GLU A 276 -6.13 -7.49 -11.67
N GLY A 277 -5.88 -6.29 -11.11
CA GLY A 277 -4.54 -5.73 -11.04
C GLY A 277 -3.88 -5.56 -12.43
N ASN A 278 -4.65 -5.18 -13.43
CA ASN A 278 -4.23 -5.04 -14.83
C ASN A 278 -3.77 -6.36 -15.50
N LEU A 279 -4.25 -7.51 -15.02
CA LEU A 279 -4.00 -8.81 -15.65
C LEU A 279 -5.11 -9.20 -16.64
N ARG A 280 -6.26 -8.56 -16.56
CA ARG A 280 -7.42 -8.82 -17.42
C ARG A 280 -7.79 -7.58 -18.23
N SER A 281 -7.98 -7.75 -19.54
CA SER A 281 -8.52 -6.74 -20.44
C SER A 281 -9.89 -7.16 -20.96
N GLN A 282 -10.88 -6.31 -20.81
CA GLN A 282 -12.24 -6.58 -21.28
C GLN A 282 -12.73 -5.48 -22.22
N TYR A 283 -13.35 -5.89 -23.31
CA TYR A 283 -14.03 -5.05 -24.27
C TYR A 283 -15.51 -5.44 -24.35
N SER A 284 -16.39 -4.47 -24.11
CA SER A 284 -17.85 -4.69 -24.10
C SER A 284 -18.61 -3.99 -25.25
N GLY A 285 -17.91 -3.51 -26.28
CA GLY A 285 -18.51 -2.76 -27.40
C GLY A 285 -18.55 -3.52 -28.73
N SER A 286 -19.47 -3.15 -29.62
CA SER A 286 -19.49 -3.58 -31.03
C SER A 286 -18.71 -2.55 -31.88
N GLY A 287 -17.72 -3.00 -32.63
CA GLY A 287 -16.96 -2.15 -33.53
C GLY A 287 -15.45 -2.17 -33.22
N ASN A 288 -14.68 -1.26 -33.59
CA ASN A 288 -13.23 -1.14 -33.64
C ASN A 288 -12.40 -1.96 -32.63
N TYR A 289 -11.25 -2.45 -33.06
CA TYR A 289 -10.28 -3.15 -32.22
C TYR A 289 -9.83 -2.26 -31.05
N LYS A 290 -9.71 -2.85 -29.86
CA LYS A 290 -9.15 -2.23 -28.68
C LYS A 290 -7.78 -2.82 -28.41
N THR A 291 -6.90 -2.01 -27.88
CA THR A 291 -5.52 -2.40 -27.57
C THR A 291 -5.25 -2.27 -26.09
N ALA A 292 -4.45 -3.17 -25.56
CA ALA A 292 -3.83 -3.05 -24.26
C ALA A 292 -2.32 -3.25 -24.45
N ALA A 293 -1.53 -2.30 -24.03
CA ALA A 293 -0.08 -2.39 -24.08
C ALA A 293 0.45 -2.95 -22.75
N SER A 294 1.61 -3.61 -22.81
CA SER A 294 2.34 -4.04 -21.60
C SER A 294 3.01 -2.84 -20.92
N THR A 295 3.19 -2.93 -19.61
CA THR A 295 3.98 -1.95 -18.82
C THR A 295 5.48 -2.09 -19.09
N MET A 296 5.93 -3.26 -19.53
CA MET A 296 7.33 -3.53 -19.89
C MET A 296 7.43 -3.90 -21.37
N SER A 297 8.47 -3.41 -22.05
CA SER A 297 8.77 -3.78 -23.43
C SER A 297 9.82 -4.89 -23.47
N ILE A 298 9.70 -5.80 -24.44
CA ILE A 298 10.79 -6.73 -24.78
C ILE A 298 11.75 -5.95 -25.68
N SER A 299 13.01 -5.78 -25.25
CA SER A 299 14.07 -5.30 -26.14
C SER A 299 14.42 -6.41 -27.13
N SER A 300 14.33 -6.13 -28.42
CA SER A 300 14.80 -7.01 -29.50
C SER A 300 16.33 -6.98 -29.60
#